data_51c9c1e5d649a78ad3e274a07e91308a
#
_entry.id   51c9c1e5d649a78ad3e274a07e91308a
#
_cell.length_a   1.000
_cell.length_b   1.000
_cell.length_c   1.000
_cell.angle_alpha   90.00
_cell.angle_beta   90.00
_cell.angle_gamma   90.00
#
_symmetry.space_group_name_H-M   'P 1'
#
loop_
_entity.id
_entity.type
_entity.pdbx_description
1 polymer ?
#
loop_
_entity_poly.entity_id
_entity_poly.type
_entity_poly.pdbx_seq_one_letter_code
_entity_poly.pdbx_strand_id
1 'polypeptide(L)'
;YAGGLAGSRAVGTRAANFELAKSEAYTMADLVTQSSAGVNRTSFQPLNKAIVAFEKNTGDTKVREFGAALNSFINAYARAVSPIGSPTVSDKNHAREMLSSADSHAQVVAIIGQLKKEMDAAGRAPEIVREKQRAAMSGGLPTTGPAGRATKAPVVSDDDNALINKYLRK
;
A
#
# COMPACT_ATOMS: atom_id res chain seq x y z
N TYR A 1 31.82 -12.83 6.41
CA TYR A 1 30.81 -13.75 5.85
C TYR A 1 29.54 -13.87 6.70
N ALA A 2 29.58 -13.66 8.03
CA ALA A 2 28.40 -13.79 8.91
C ALA A 2 27.35 -12.66 8.74
N GLY A 3 27.76 -11.44 8.38
CA GLY A 3 26.85 -10.32 8.19
C GLY A 3 25.90 -10.44 7.00
N GLY A 4 26.29 -11.14 5.94
CA GLY A 4 25.48 -11.33 4.75
C GLY A 4 24.30 -12.28 4.98
N LEU A 5 24.48 -13.31 5.81
CA LEU A 5 23.43 -14.30 6.11
C LEU A 5 22.34 -13.74 7.04
N ALA A 6 22.71 -12.89 8.00
CA ALA A 6 21.75 -12.23 8.87
C ALA A 6 20.85 -11.23 8.11
N GLY A 7 21.46 -10.47 7.19
CA GLY A 7 20.72 -9.53 6.34
C GLY A 7 19.73 -10.23 5.40
N SER A 8 20.11 -11.36 4.79
CA SER A 8 19.23 -12.10 3.88
C SER A 8 18.04 -12.75 4.60
N ARG A 9 18.25 -13.25 5.82
CA ARG A 9 17.14 -13.79 6.67
C ARG A 9 16.14 -12.71 7.07
N ALA A 10 16.60 -11.55 7.52
CA ALA A 10 15.71 -10.44 7.89
C ALA A 10 14.84 -9.96 6.73
N VAL A 11 15.41 -9.93 5.53
CA VAL A 11 14.69 -9.58 4.31
C VAL A 11 13.65 -10.65 3.94
N GLY A 12 14.01 -11.94 4.03
CA GLY A 12 13.08 -13.04 3.77
C GLY A 12 11.89 -13.02 4.73
N THR A 13 12.13 -12.79 6.01
CA THR A 13 11.07 -12.69 7.04
C THR A 13 10.13 -11.53 6.76
N ARG A 14 10.65 -10.36 6.35
CA ARG A 14 9.81 -9.20 5.98
C ARG A 14 8.93 -9.48 4.77
N ALA A 15 9.47 -10.09 3.74
CA ALA A 15 8.70 -10.46 2.56
C ALA A 15 7.58 -11.45 2.91
N ALA A 16 7.86 -12.48 3.72
CA ALA A 16 6.87 -13.44 4.17
C ALA A 16 5.77 -12.78 5.01
N ASN A 17 6.12 -11.89 5.95
CA ASN A 17 5.15 -11.17 6.77
C ASN A 17 4.28 -10.22 5.94
N PHE A 18 4.86 -9.58 4.91
CA PHE A 18 4.12 -8.74 3.98
C PHE A 18 3.09 -9.57 3.19
N GLU A 19 3.51 -10.70 2.61
CA GLU A 19 2.61 -11.57 1.84
C GLU A 19 1.48 -12.12 2.71
N LEU A 20 1.76 -12.47 3.95
CA LEU A 20 0.74 -12.89 4.91
C LEU A 20 -0.27 -11.77 5.21
N ALA A 21 0.20 -10.57 5.51
CA ALA A 21 -0.65 -9.41 5.79
C ALA A 21 -1.50 -9.03 4.57
N LYS A 22 -0.91 -9.10 3.36
CA LYS A 22 -1.61 -8.85 2.10
C LYS A 22 -2.70 -9.90 1.85
N SER A 23 -2.39 -11.18 2.04
CA SER A 23 -3.36 -12.26 1.88
C SER A 23 -4.54 -12.11 2.84
N GLU A 24 -4.28 -11.77 4.10
CA GLU A 24 -5.32 -11.45 5.08
C GLU A 24 -6.17 -10.26 4.64
N ALA A 25 -5.54 -9.16 4.19
CA ALA A 25 -6.25 -7.99 3.72
C ALA A 25 -7.13 -8.30 2.50
N TYR A 26 -6.69 -9.15 1.58
CA TYR A 26 -7.48 -9.57 0.43
C TYR A 26 -8.71 -10.37 0.86
N THR A 27 -8.55 -11.30 1.80
CA THR A 27 -9.67 -12.06 2.37
C THR A 27 -10.69 -11.14 3.03
N MET A 28 -10.22 -10.16 3.82
CA MET A 28 -11.11 -9.17 4.44
C MET A 28 -11.79 -8.26 3.40
N ALA A 29 -11.10 -7.89 2.32
CA ALA A 29 -11.68 -7.14 1.21
C ALA A 29 -12.85 -7.87 0.54
N ASP A 30 -12.72 -9.18 0.36
CA ASP A 30 -13.78 -10.00 -0.20
C ASP A 30 -14.98 -10.10 0.74
N LEU A 31 -14.75 -10.21 2.05
CA LEU A 31 -15.82 -10.14 3.06
C LEU A 31 -16.54 -8.80 3.06
N VAL A 32 -15.83 -7.68 2.93
CA VAL A 32 -16.44 -6.34 2.79
C VAL A 32 -17.30 -6.27 1.53
N THR A 33 -16.80 -6.78 0.43
CA THR A 33 -17.55 -6.79 -0.84
C THR A 33 -18.84 -7.60 -0.72
N GLN A 34 -18.78 -8.80 -0.14
CA GLN A 34 -19.94 -9.66 0.08
C GLN A 34 -20.96 -9.03 1.03
N SER A 35 -20.51 -8.56 2.20
CA SER A 35 -21.38 -7.97 3.20
C SER A 35 -22.03 -6.66 2.71
N SER A 36 -21.32 -5.86 1.91
CA SER A 36 -21.85 -4.64 1.31
C SER A 36 -23.01 -4.89 0.33
N ALA A 37 -23.03 -6.03 -0.34
CA ALA A 37 -24.13 -6.41 -1.24
C ALA A 37 -25.45 -6.68 -0.49
N GLY A 38 -25.35 -7.12 0.77
CA GLY A 38 -26.52 -7.44 1.62
C GLY A 38 -27.14 -6.23 2.32
N VAL A 39 -26.47 -5.07 2.34
CA VAL A 39 -26.97 -3.86 3.00
C VAL A 39 -27.97 -3.15 2.10
N ASN A 40 -29.19 -2.90 2.62
CA ASN A 40 -30.24 -2.23 1.86
C ASN A 40 -29.92 -0.74 1.66
N ARG A 41 -29.96 -0.27 0.41
CA ARG A 41 -29.38 0.98 -0.03
C ARG A 41 -30.24 2.22 0.22
N THR A 42 -31.51 2.07 0.44
CA THR A 42 -32.39 3.18 0.85
C THR A 42 -32.05 3.69 2.25
N SER A 43 -31.34 2.86 3.02
CA SER A 43 -30.83 3.20 4.36
C SER A 43 -29.29 3.33 4.38
N PHE A 44 -28.64 3.37 3.21
CA PHE A 44 -27.18 3.48 3.11
C PHE A 44 -26.75 4.86 3.58
N GLN A 45 -26.62 4.97 4.86
CA GLN A 45 -26.01 6.10 5.52
C GLN A 45 -24.49 5.94 5.45
N PRO A 46 -23.73 7.06 5.51
CA PRO A 46 -22.29 7.02 5.34
C PRO A 46 -21.65 5.87 6.10
N LEU A 47 -20.64 5.28 5.53
CA LEU A 47 -19.87 4.13 6.03
C LEU A 47 -19.51 4.25 7.52
N ASN A 48 -19.28 5.48 7.98
CA ASN A 48 -19.05 5.79 9.38
C ASN A 48 -20.19 5.33 10.29
N LYS A 49 -21.45 5.32 9.81
CA LYS A 49 -22.58 4.81 10.60
C LYS A 49 -22.57 3.28 10.71
N ALA A 50 -22.09 2.55 9.71
CA ALA A 50 -21.95 1.10 9.80
C ALA A 50 -20.87 0.73 10.82
N ILE A 51 -19.75 1.44 10.85
CA ILE A 51 -18.69 1.26 11.86
C ILE A 51 -19.22 1.59 13.25
N VAL A 52 -19.90 2.72 13.42
CA VAL A 52 -20.49 3.12 14.70
C VAL A 52 -21.60 2.14 15.13
N ALA A 53 -22.42 1.63 14.20
CA ALA A 53 -23.44 0.62 14.51
C ALA A 53 -22.81 -0.69 15.01
N PHE A 54 -21.70 -1.09 14.42
CA PHE A 54 -20.90 -2.23 14.89
C PHE A 54 -20.34 -1.95 16.30
N GLU A 55 -19.66 -0.82 16.52
CA GLU A 55 -19.05 -0.46 17.80
C GLU A 55 -20.07 -0.34 18.94
N LYS A 56 -21.25 0.21 18.65
CA LYS A 56 -22.32 0.36 19.63
C LYS A 56 -23.27 -0.82 19.72
N ASN A 57 -23.02 -1.88 18.95
CA ASN A 57 -23.89 -3.06 18.86
C ASN A 57 -25.37 -2.69 18.57
N THR A 58 -25.60 -1.68 17.74
CA THR A 58 -26.92 -1.14 17.37
C THR A 58 -27.17 -1.32 15.87
N GLY A 59 -28.44 -1.26 15.47
CA GLY A 59 -28.84 -1.36 14.07
C GLY A 59 -29.09 -2.78 13.56
N ASP A 60 -29.34 -2.88 12.25
CA ASP A 60 -29.59 -4.14 11.55
C ASP A 60 -28.35 -5.05 11.59
N THR A 61 -28.56 -6.34 11.71
CA THR A 61 -27.51 -7.38 11.70
C THR A 61 -26.59 -7.26 10.48
N LYS A 62 -27.15 -7.04 9.29
CA LYS A 62 -26.37 -6.87 8.05
C LYS A 62 -25.48 -5.62 8.07
N VAL A 63 -25.96 -4.54 8.65
CA VAL A 63 -25.19 -3.30 8.82
C VAL A 63 -24.04 -3.53 9.80
N ARG A 64 -24.26 -4.28 10.87
CA ARG A 64 -23.22 -4.63 11.86
C ARG A 64 -22.16 -5.57 11.27
N GLU A 65 -22.58 -6.59 10.51
CA GLU A 65 -21.67 -7.50 9.80
C GLU A 65 -20.79 -6.74 8.81
N PHE A 66 -21.38 -5.82 8.05
CA PHE A 66 -20.64 -4.95 7.15
C PHE A 66 -19.67 -4.04 7.90
N GLY A 67 -20.09 -3.43 9.01
CA GLY A 67 -19.21 -2.61 9.86
C GLY A 67 -18.04 -3.41 10.45
N ALA A 68 -18.29 -4.65 10.88
CA ALA A 68 -17.26 -5.56 11.36
C ALA A 68 -16.23 -5.89 10.26
N ALA A 69 -16.73 -6.26 9.07
CA ALA A 69 -15.88 -6.56 7.91
C ALA A 69 -15.00 -5.36 7.52
N LEU A 70 -15.59 -4.15 7.50
CA LEU A 70 -14.87 -2.89 7.23
C LEU A 70 -13.76 -2.64 8.24
N ASN A 71 -14.05 -2.75 9.53
CA ASN A 71 -13.04 -2.52 10.56
C ASN A 71 -11.89 -3.53 10.46
N SER A 72 -12.20 -4.80 10.20
CA SER A 72 -11.20 -5.84 9.99
C SER A 72 -10.35 -5.56 8.75
N PHE A 73 -10.96 -5.17 7.64
CA PHE A 73 -10.26 -4.81 6.42
C PHE A 73 -9.34 -3.60 6.62
N ILE A 74 -9.80 -2.52 7.26
CA ILE A 74 -9.00 -1.32 7.52
C ILE A 74 -7.74 -1.67 8.35
N ASN A 75 -7.87 -2.54 9.35
CA ASN A 75 -6.74 -2.98 10.14
C ASN A 75 -5.77 -3.86 9.35
N ALA A 76 -6.27 -4.77 8.52
CA ALA A 76 -5.45 -5.64 7.68
C ALA A 76 -4.74 -4.85 6.57
N TYR A 77 -5.44 -3.91 5.92
CA TYR A 77 -4.88 -2.99 4.94
C TYR A 77 -3.71 -2.17 5.53
N ALA A 78 -3.93 -1.54 6.69
CA ALA A 78 -2.88 -0.72 7.32
C ALA A 78 -1.63 -1.54 7.67
N ARG A 79 -1.76 -2.83 8.00
CA ARG A 79 -0.61 -3.73 8.17
C ARG A 79 0.09 -4.03 6.84
N ALA A 80 -0.68 -4.25 5.78
CA ALA A 80 -0.15 -4.60 4.47
C ALA A 80 0.58 -3.44 3.78
N VAL A 81 0.16 -2.18 3.98
CA VAL A 81 0.84 -1.03 3.36
C VAL A 81 1.99 -0.49 4.20
N SER A 82 2.06 -0.84 5.48
CA SER A 82 3.11 -0.36 6.38
C SER A 82 4.47 -0.98 6.05
N PRO A 83 5.52 -0.17 5.83
CA PRO A 83 6.86 -0.67 5.49
C PRO A 83 7.50 -1.51 6.59
N ILE A 84 7.03 -1.39 7.83
CA ILE A 84 7.52 -2.15 9.00
C ILE A 84 6.52 -3.20 9.49
N GLY A 85 5.38 -3.38 8.79
CA GLY A 85 4.33 -4.34 9.16
C GLY A 85 3.50 -3.93 10.38
N SER A 86 3.72 -2.75 10.94
CA SER A 86 2.91 -2.20 12.04
C SER A 86 1.90 -1.20 11.50
N PRO A 87 0.59 -1.39 11.74
CA PRO A 87 -0.42 -0.49 11.22
C PRO A 87 -0.30 0.90 11.84
N THR A 88 -0.23 1.94 11.02
CA THR A 88 -0.22 3.32 11.50
C THR A 88 -1.63 3.89 11.54
N VAL A 89 -1.82 4.94 12.37
CA VAL A 89 -3.09 5.68 12.42
C VAL A 89 -3.38 6.36 11.07
N SER A 90 -2.32 6.85 10.40
CA SER A 90 -2.43 7.47 9.08
C SER A 90 -2.97 6.51 8.03
N ASP A 91 -2.43 5.28 7.96
CA ASP A 91 -2.87 4.26 6.99
C ASP A 91 -4.33 3.86 7.23
N LYS A 92 -4.73 3.72 8.50
CA LYS A 92 -6.14 3.44 8.86
C LYS A 92 -7.07 4.59 8.47
N ASN A 93 -6.65 5.83 8.70
CA ASN A 93 -7.45 7.01 8.36
C ASN A 93 -7.59 7.14 6.84
N HIS A 94 -6.52 6.90 6.08
CA HIS A 94 -6.57 6.89 4.61
C HIS A 94 -7.62 5.89 4.08
N ALA A 95 -7.58 4.65 4.54
CA ALA A 95 -8.57 3.64 4.14
C ALA A 95 -10.01 4.03 4.56
N ARG A 96 -10.19 4.58 5.77
CA ARG A 96 -11.49 5.06 6.25
C ARG A 96 -12.02 6.21 5.41
N GLU A 97 -11.18 7.17 5.07
CA GLU A 97 -11.56 8.33 4.26
C GLU A 97 -12.00 7.89 2.87
N MET A 98 -11.20 7.07 2.20
CA MET A 98 -11.56 6.52 0.90
C MET A 98 -12.88 5.76 0.95
N LEU A 99 -13.05 4.84 1.90
CA LEU A 99 -14.26 4.06 2.03
C LEU A 99 -15.47 4.91 2.44
N SER A 100 -15.29 5.98 3.24
CA SER A 100 -16.39 6.86 3.67
C SER A 100 -17.00 7.68 2.52
N SER A 101 -16.29 7.82 1.41
CA SER A 101 -16.81 8.47 0.20
C SER A 101 -17.74 7.57 -0.63
N ALA A 102 -17.88 6.30 -0.27
CA ALA A 102 -18.68 5.34 -1.04
C ALA A 102 -20.18 5.46 -0.69
N ASP A 103 -20.99 5.81 -1.68
CA ASP A 103 -22.45 5.90 -1.57
C ASP A 103 -23.17 4.65 -2.12
N SER A 104 -22.43 3.72 -2.71
CA SER A 104 -22.99 2.54 -3.36
C SER A 104 -22.05 1.33 -3.27
N HIS A 105 -22.61 0.11 -3.42
CA HIS A 105 -21.82 -1.11 -3.49
C HIS A 105 -20.77 -1.06 -4.62
N ALA A 106 -21.17 -0.55 -5.77
CA ALA A 106 -20.23 -0.42 -6.89
C ALA A 106 -19.05 0.49 -6.53
N GLN A 107 -19.29 1.56 -5.79
CA GLN A 107 -18.22 2.43 -5.29
C GLN A 107 -17.38 1.74 -4.20
N VAL A 108 -17.99 0.99 -3.28
CA VAL A 108 -17.24 0.17 -2.31
C VAL A 108 -16.30 -0.80 -3.02
N VAL A 109 -16.80 -1.53 -4.04
CA VAL A 109 -16.00 -2.46 -4.83
C VAL A 109 -14.86 -1.75 -5.55
N ALA A 110 -15.12 -0.59 -6.15
CA ALA A 110 -14.11 0.20 -6.86
C ALA A 110 -13.01 0.69 -5.91
N ILE A 111 -13.37 1.21 -4.75
CA ILE A 111 -12.44 1.69 -3.73
C ILE A 111 -11.59 0.54 -3.16
N ILE A 112 -12.21 -0.61 -2.87
CA ILE A 112 -11.47 -1.80 -2.46
C ILE A 112 -10.49 -2.24 -3.55
N GLY A 113 -10.89 -2.19 -4.82
CA GLY A 113 -10.00 -2.45 -5.94
C GLY A 113 -8.80 -1.50 -5.98
N GLN A 114 -9.00 -0.22 -5.65
CA GLN A 114 -7.92 0.76 -5.54
C GLN A 114 -6.99 0.46 -4.36
N LEU A 115 -7.53 0.19 -3.17
CA LEU A 115 -6.74 -0.16 -1.99
C LEU A 115 -5.94 -1.46 -2.19
N LYS A 116 -6.48 -2.45 -2.94
CA LYS A 116 -5.72 -3.65 -3.35
C LYS A 116 -4.51 -3.30 -4.22
N LYS A 117 -4.65 -2.36 -5.17
CA LYS A 117 -3.52 -1.88 -5.99
C LYS A 117 -2.44 -1.16 -5.17
N GLU A 118 -2.83 -0.41 -4.16
CA GLU A 118 -1.89 0.25 -3.23
C GLU A 118 -1.09 -0.78 -2.43
N MET A 119 -1.74 -1.84 -1.93
CA MET A 119 -1.04 -2.95 -1.28
C MET A 119 -0.05 -3.64 -2.22
N ASP A 120 -0.44 -3.87 -3.49
CA ASP A 120 0.47 -4.45 -4.49
C ASP A 120 1.67 -3.54 -4.80
N ALA A 121 1.45 -2.23 -4.85
CA ALA A 121 2.51 -1.26 -5.04
C ALA A 121 3.48 -1.22 -3.84
N ALA A 122 2.94 -1.24 -2.62
CA ALA A 122 3.74 -1.30 -1.38
C ALA A 122 4.64 -2.54 -1.35
N GLY A 123 4.14 -3.70 -1.80
CA GLY A 123 4.91 -4.94 -1.87
C GLY A 123 6.07 -4.91 -2.87
N ARG A 124 5.91 -4.19 -3.97
CA ARG A 124 6.95 -4.05 -5.01
C ARG A 124 8.01 -3.00 -4.67
N ALA A 125 7.71 -2.06 -3.79
CA ALA A 125 8.63 -0.96 -3.46
C ALA A 125 10.02 -1.42 -3.02
N PRO A 126 10.21 -2.46 -2.16
CA PRO A 126 11.53 -2.93 -1.77
C PRO A 126 12.35 -3.49 -2.94
N GLU A 127 11.72 -4.14 -3.91
CA GLU A 127 12.39 -4.70 -5.09
C GLU A 127 12.88 -3.59 -6.01
N ILE A 128 12.04 -2.58 -6.26
CA ILE A 128 12.40 -1.41 -7.07
C ILE A 128 13.59 -0.67 -6.46
N VAL A 129 13.62 -0.51 -5.13
CA VAL A 129 14.75 0.14 -4.44
C VAL A 129 16.03 -0.69 -4.60
N ARG A 130 15.96 -2.02 -4.45
CA ARG A 130 17.12 -2.89 -4.64
C ARG A 130 17.65 -2.88 -6.08
N GLU A 131 16.76 -2.87 -7.05
CA GLU A 131 17.12 -2.80 -8.46
C GLU A 131 17.82 -1.49 -8.77
N LYS A 132 17.30 -0.36 -8.29
CA LYS A 132 17.95 0.95 -8.40
C LYS A 132 19.31 0.98 -7.72
N GLN A 133 19.45 0.39 -6.54
CA GLN A 133 20.75 0.30 -5.83
C GLN A 133 21.75 -0.57 -6.60
N ARG A 134 21.33 -1.71 -7.15
CA ARG A 134 22.19 -2.55 -7.99
C ARG A 134 22.64 -1.82 -9.25
N ALA A 135 21.72 -1.13 -9.92
CA ALA A 135 22.03 -0.33 -11.10
C ALA A 135 23.03 0.79 -10.77
N ALA A 136 22.86 1.48 -9.64
CA ALA A 136 23.81 2.51 -9.18
C ALA A 136 25.19 1.94 -8.85
N MET A 137 25.25 0.75 -8.24
CA MET A 137 26.55 0.09 -7.94
C MET A 137 27.22 -0.51 -9.18
N SER A 138 26.46 -0.99 -10.16
CA SER A 138 27.03 -1.55 -11.40
C SER A 138 27.49 -0.46 -12.38
N GLY A 139 26.91 0.74 -12.29
CA GLY A 139 27.34 1.92 -13.07
C GLY A 139 28.57 2.65 -12.51
N GLY A 140 29.07 2.26 -11.33
CA GLY A 140 30.09 2.99 -10.57
C GLY A 140 31.49 2.35 -10.49
N LEU A 141 31.77 1.25 -11.19
CA LEU A 141 33.15 0.75 -11.30
C LEU A 141 33.84 1.41 -12.51
N PRO A 142 34.82 2.31 -12.32
CA PRO A 142 35.68 2.70 -13.40
C PRO A 142 36.51 1.46 -13.78
N THR A 143 36.17 0.80 -14.89
CA THR A 143 37.07 -0.17 -15.49
C THR A 143 38.29 0.59 -15.94
N THR A 144 39.38 0.47 -15.17
CA THR A 144 40.74 0.76 -15.65
C THR A 144 41.10 -0.29 -16.68
N GLY A 145 40.57 -0.14 -17.89
CA GLY A 145 40.97 -0.85 -19.09
C GLY A 145 41.54 0.16 -20.08
N PRO A 146 42.51 -0.21 -20.94
CA PRO A 146 43.20 0.76 -21.79
C PRO A 146 42.30 1.46 -22.76
N ALA A 147 42.53 2.76 -22.88
CA ALA A 147 41.89 3.77 -23.70
C ALA A 147 41.10 3.24 -24.92
N GLY A 148 39.77 3.44 -24.86
CA GLY A 148 38.92 3.15 -26.01
C GLY A 148 37.47 3.64 -25.83
N ARG A 149 37.22 4.84 -26.32
CA ARG A 149 35.92 5.42 -26.63
C ARG A 149 35.06 5.93 -25.46
N ALA A 150 35.18 7.21 -25.22
CA ALA A 150 34.26 7.98 -24.36
C ALA A 150 32.81 7.81 -24.84
N THR A 151 32.01 7.08 -24.08
CA THR A 151 30.55 7.14 -24.19
C THR A 151 30.08 8.36 -23.39
N LYS A 152 29.44 9.27 -24.12
CA LYS A 152 28.88 10.51 -23.63
C LYS A 152 27.98 10.24 -22.40
N ALA A 153 28.27 10.92 -21.29
CA ALA A 153 27.41 10.91 -20.10
C ALA A 153 25.96 11.31 -20.48
N PRO A 154 24.93 10.74 -19.85
CA PRO A 154 23.57 11.16 -20.10
C PRO A 154 23.45 12.65 -19.75
N VAL A 155 23.07 13.44 -20.74
CA VAL A 155 22.78 14.88 -20.59
C VAL A 155 21.51 14.95 -19.77
N VAL A 156 21.61 15.44 -18.53
CA VAL A 156 20.45 15.84 -17.72
C VAL A 156 19.75 16.94 -18.50
N SER A 157 18.47 16.78 -18.82
CA SER A 157 17.72 17.76 -19.60
C SER A 157 17.56 19.06 -18.80
N ASP A 158 17.46 20.18 -19.49
CA ASP A 158 17.26 21.50 -18.84
C ASP A 158 15.98 21.53 -18.01
N ASP A 159 14.98 20.72 -18.32
CA ASP A 159 13.73 20.54 -17.59
C ASP A 159 13.96 19.89 -16.20
N ASP A 160 14.88 18.94 -16.08
CA ASP A 160 15.20 18.30 -14.81
C ASP A 160 15.93 19.27 -13.86
N ASN A 161 16.77 20.14 -14.40
CA ASN A 161 17.45 21.20 -13.63
C ASN A 161 16.46 22.27 -13.14
N ALA A 162 15.43 22.59 -13.90
CA ALA A 162 14.38 23.54 -13.52
C ALA A 162 13.54 22.98 -12.34
N LEU A 163 13.24 21.68 -12.34
CA LEU A 163 12.54 21.01 -11.26
C LEU A 163 13.38 20.97 -9.96
N ILE A 164 14.65 20.63 -10.05
CA ILE A 164 15.57 20.59 -8.89
C ILE A 164 15.68 21.96 -8.22
N ASN A 165 15.83 23.04 -9.02
CA ASN A 165 15.92 24.40 -8.50
C ASN A 165 14.63 24.90 -7.84
N LYS A 166 13.47 24.41 -8.26
CA LYS A 166 12.17 24.76 -7.68
C LYS A 166 11.96 24.18 -6.28
N TYR A 167 12.54 23.03 -5.97
CA TYR A 167 12.34 22.32 -4.70
C TYR A 167 13.49 22.47 -3.69
N LEU A 168 14.68 22.92 -4.11
CA LEU A 168 15.83 23.12 -3.22
C LEU A 168 15.97 24.55 -2.69
N ARG A 169 15.13 25.51 -3.12
CA ARG A 169 15.11 26.89 -2.61
C ARG A 169 13.87 27.13 -1.73
N LYS A 170 13.76 26.39 -0.63
CA LYS A 170 12.89 26.79 0.49
C LYS A 170 13.64 26.61 1.80
#